data_7764f109720ab850744baa85add8185a
#
_entry.id   7764f109720ab850744baa85add8185a
#
_cell.length_a   1.000
_cell.length_b   1.000
_cell.length_c   1.000
_cell.angle_alpha   90.00
_cell.angle_beta   90.00
_cell.angle_gamma   90.00
#
_symmetry.space_group_name_H-M   'P 1'
#
loop_
_entity.id
_entity.type
_entity.pdbx_description
1 polymer ?
#
loop_
_entity_poly.entity_id
_entity_poly.type
_entity_poly.pdbx_seq_one_letter_code
_entity_poly.pdbx_strand_id
1 'polypeptide(L)'
;MLYGAAAVNQKDSKLSVAEQLFAHAKPDDYMGNEGCADCHAETVAAFAQSPHAAYVSDPKLPLEKRGCEGCHGPGYVHRADANPQVISFTKMTPQESAAACLRCHAQTMSPTHWRRSAHSQAGLSCVSCHQIHPDVPNDLQSPLAQKADARKPAFIARKNPSTSMLKADELTLCGSCHASRVNEFRKVTHHPVPEGRMLCTDCHNAHPTKGLQLTQDSNKQMCVTCHVEKSGPFAYEHEPVAGNMGGDGCLVCHSPHGSNNPLLLNSFSRGLCGQCHVDKLSNHHPGLTCWSAGCHVAPHGSNTDPRFLAP
;
A
#
# COMPACT_ATOMS: atom_id res chain seq x y z
N MET A 1 -8.32 -14.73 -48.36
CA MET A 1 -8.49 -13.25 -48.39
C MET A 1 -7.54 -12.65 -47.38
N LEU A 2 -6.60 -11.88 -47.86
CA LEU A 2 -5.58 -11.22 -47.02
C LEU A 2 -6.23 -10.10 -46.25
N TYR A 3 -6.42 -10.24 -44.94
CA TYR A 3 -6.73 -9.14 -44.07
C TYR A 3 -5.51 -8.22 -43.97
N GLY A 4 -5.59 -7.09 -44.64
CA GLY A 4 -4.55 -6.08 -44.60
C GLY A 4 -4.30 -5.61 -43.18
N ALA A 5 -3.05 -5.59 -42.77
CA ALA A 5 -2.61 -4.90 -41.57
C ALA A 5 -3.05 -3.43 -41.68
N ALA A 6 -4.03 -3.04 -40.87
CA ALA A 6 -4.45 -1.65 -40.78
C ALA A 6 -3.23 -0.84 -40.32
N ALA A 7 -2.86 0.16 -41.12
CA ALA A 7 -1.78 1.08 -40.82
C ALA A 7 -2.10 1.76 -39.45
N VAL A 8 -1.24 1.52 -38.46
CA VAL A 8 -1.34 2.15 -37.14
C VAL A 8 -1.23 3.65 -37.33
N ASN A 9 -2.28 4.36 -37.01
CA ASN A 9 -2.33 5.81 -37.12
C ASN A 9 -1.32 6.41 -36.11
N GLN A 10 -0.57 7.44 -36.51
CA GLN A 10 0.42 8.10 -35.63
C GLN A 10 -0.15 8.60 -34.28
N LYS A 11 -1.47 8.80 -34.17
CA LYS A 11 -2.15 9.08 -32.90
C LYS A 11 -2.20 7.87 -31.96
N ASP A 12 -2.24 6.66 -32.51
CA ASP A 12 -2.40 5.41 -31.73
C ASP A 12 -1.08 4.95 -31.10
N SER A 13 0.06 5.40 -31.62
CA SER A 13 1.39 5.07 -31.08
C SER A 13 1.65 5.56 -29.65
N LYS A 14 0.78 6.40 -29.11
CA LYS A 14 0.84 6.90 -27.72
C LYS A 14 -0.10 6.17 -26.75
N LEU A 15 -0.98 5.33 -27.26
CA LEU A 15 -1.92 4.56 -26.48
C LEU A 15 -1.26 3.27 -25.97
N SER A 16 -1.59 2.86 -24.75
CA SER A 16 -1.23 1.54 -24.24
C SER A 16 -1.92 0.44 -25.06
N VAL A 17 -1.39 -0.77 -25.03
CA VAL A 17 -2.01 -1.94 -25.70
C VAL A 17 -3.48 -2.10 -25.31
N ALA A 18 -3.80 -1.88 -24.04
CA ALA A 18 -5.18 -1.92 -23.56
C ALA A 18 -6.04 -0.83 -24.21
N GLU A 19 -5.57 0.42 -24.25
CA GLU A 19 -6.30 1.51 -24.87
C GLU A 19 -6.52 1.30 -26.38
N GLN A 20 -5.55 0.74 -27.07
CA GLN A 20 -5.67 0.41 -28.49
C GLN A 20 -6.76 -0.63 -28.76
N LEU A 21 -6.83 -1.70 -27.97
CA LEU A 21 -7.85 -2.74 -28.09
C LEU A 21 -9.26 -2.19 -27.93
N PHE A 22 -9.46 -1.27 -26.99
CA PHE A 22 -10.78 -0.68 -26.75
C PHE A 22 -11.14 0.45 -27.71
N ALA A 23 -10.14 1.21 -28.20
CA ALA A 23 -10.37 2.35 -29.08
C ALA A 23 -10.98 1.97 -30.45
N HIS A 24 -10.73 0.78 -30.91
CA HIS A 24 -11.18 0.27 -32.21
C HIS A 24 -12.29 -0.77 -32.12
N ALA A 25 -12.69 -1.17 -30.91
CA ALA A 25 -13.72 -2.18 -30.68
C ALA A 25 -15.11 -1.70 -31.09
N LYS A 26 -15.85 -2.54 -31.79
CA LYS A 26 -17.23 -2.34 -32.16
C LYS A 26 -18.14 -3.16 -31.24
N PRO A 27 -19.44 -2.82 -31.13
CA PRO A 27 -20.37 -3.59 -30.30
C PRO A 27 -20.39 -5.08 -30.59
N ASP A 28 -20.26 -5.48 -31.86
CA ASP A 28 -20.27 -6.87 -32.29
C ASP A 28 -18.97 -7.64 -31.96
N ASP A 29 -17.94 -6.95 -31.52
CA ASP A 29 -16.69 -7.57 -31.05
C ASP A 29 -16.81 -8.12 -29.61
N TYR A 30 -17.87 -7.74 -28.89
CA TYR A 30 -18.13 -8.18 -27.52
C TYR A 30 -19.10 -9.35 -27.49
N MET A 31 -18.79 -10.39 -26.74
CA MET A 31 -19.57 -11.63 -26.66
C MET A 31 -20.21 -11.88 -25.27
N GLY A 32 -19.81 -11.14 -24.26
CA GLY A 32 -20.30 -11.28 -22.90
C GLY A 32 -19.69 -12.46 -22.12
N ASN A 33 -20.01 -12.49 -20.81
CA ASN A 33 -19.43 -13.49 -19.90
C ASN A 33 -19.81 -14.95 -20.26
N GLU A 34 -21.01 -15.17 -20.83
CA GLU A 34 -21.48 -16.51 -21.21
C GLU A 34 -20.56 -17.14 -22.26
N GLY A 35 -20.16 -16.34 -23.25
CA GLY A 35 -19.23 -16.83 -24.26
C GLY A 35 -17.83 -17.16 -23.71
N CYS A 36 -17.40 -16.51 -22.65
CA CYS A 36 -16.14 -16.85 -21.97
C CYS A 36 -16.28 -18.15 -21.16
N ALA A 37 -17.45 -18.39 -20.56
CA ALA A 37 -17.70 -19.56 -19.73
C ALA A 37 -17.61 -20.89 -20.49
N ASP A 38 -17.85 -20.90 -21.79
CA ASP A 38 -17.74 -22.11 -22.63
C ASP A 38 -16.35 -22.79 -22.53
N CYS A 39 -15.29 -22.00 -22.31
CA CYS A 39 -13.91 -22.50 -22.18
C CYS A 39 -13.29 -22.20 -20.81
N HIS A 40 -13.75 -21.16 -20.10
CA HIS A 40 -13.20 -20.67 -18.85
C HIS A 40 -14.19 -20.77 -17.69
N ALA A 41 -14.96 -21.85 -17.60
CA ALA A 41 -16.05 -22.03 -16.63
C ALA A 41 -15.63 -21.83 -15.16
N GLU A 42 -14.48 -22.40 -14.77
CA GLU A 42 -13.96 -22.29 -13.40
C GLU A 42 -13.57 -20.83 -13.07
N THR A 43 -12.92 -20.14 -14.00
CA THR A 43 -12.54 -18.74 -13.85
C THR A 43 -13.76 -17.82 -13.73
N VAL A 44 -14.79 -18.07 -14.53
CA VAL A 44 -16.05 -17.31 -14.49
C VAL A 44 -16.77 -17.55 -13.16
N ALA A 45 -16.81 -18.80 -12.69
CA ALA A 45 -17.41 -19.14 -11.39
C ALA A 45 -16.66 -18.49 -10.21
N ALA A 46 -15.34 -18.52 -10.23
CA ALA A 46 -14.53 -17.85 -9.20
C ALA A 46 -14.70 -16.33 -9.25
N PHE A 47 -14.72 -15.74 -10.45
CA PHE A 47 -14.92 -14.31 -10.63
C PHE A 47 -16.29 -13.84 -10.13
N ALA A 48 -17.33 -14.65 -10.24
CA ALA A 48 -18.67 -14.32 -9.74
C ALA A 48 -18.70 -14.00 -8.23
N GLN A 49 -17.71 -14.46 -7.47
CA GLN A 49 -17.54 -14.16 -6.05
C GLN A 49 -16.70 -12.88 -5.80
N SER A 50 -16.12 -12.31 -6.82
CA SER A 50 -15.29 -11.09 -6.75
C SER A 50 -16.17 -9.86 -6.54
N PRO A 51 -15.72 -8.86 -5.76
CA PRO A 51 -16.39 -7.56 -5.69
C PRO A 51 -16.55 -6.88 -7.05
N HIS A 52 -15.65 -7.13 -8.00
CA HIS A 52 -15.77 -6.62 -9.36
C HIS A 52 -16.98 -7.22 -10.11
N ALA A 53 -17.30 -8.48 -9.87
CA ALA A 53 -18.41 -9.14 -10.59
C ALA A 53 -19.73 -8.39 -10.40
N ALA A 54 -20.03 -7.97 -9.18
CA ALA A 54 -21.25 -7.21 -8.88
C ALA A 54 -21.31 -5.88 -9.65
N TYR A 55 -20.15 -5.19 -9.77
CA TYR A 55 -20.09 -3.91 -10.48
C TYR A 55 -20.15 -4.08 -12.00
N VAL A 56 -19.30 -4.94 -12.57
CA VAL A 56 -19.19 -5.07 -14.04
C VAL A 56 -20.37 -5.83 -14.65
N SER A 57 -21.24 -6.43 -13.85
CA SER A 57 -22.48 -7.05 -14.31
C SER A 57 -23.62 -6.06 -14.53
N ASP A 58 -23.47 -4.79 -14.16
CA ASP A 58 -24.49 -3.77 -14.38
C ASP A 58 -24.71 -3.55 -15.89
N PRO A 59 -25.92 -3.84 -16.42
CA PRO A 59 -26.23 -3.67 -17.84
C PRO A 59 -26.20 -2.20 -18.30
N LYS A 60 -26.17 -1.25 -17.38
CA LYS A 60 -26.07 0.18 -17.68
C LYS A 60 -24.65 0.61 -18.02
N LEU A 61 -23.65 -0.20 -17.66
CA LEU A 61 -22.27 0.10 -18.04
C LEU A 61 -22.10 -0.04 -19.55
N PRO A 62 -21.25 0.79 -20.18
CA PRO A 62 -20.85 0.60 -21.56
C PRO A 62 -20.11 -0.73 -21.74
N LEU A 63 -20.19 -1.34 -22.93
CA LEU A 63 -19.65 -2.69 -23.20
C LEU A 63 -18.17 -2.81 -22.82
N GLU A 64 -17.37 -1.78 -23.11
CA GLU A 64 -15.93 -1.74 -22.81
C GLU A 64 -15.59 -1.67 -21.31
N LYS A 65 -16.61 -1.66 -20.44
CA LYS A 65 -16.46 -1.70 -18.97
C LYS A 65 -17.23 -2.86 -18.35
N ARG A 66 -17.82 -3.73 -19.16
CA ARG A 66 -18.72 -4.77 -18.71
C ARG A 66 -18.06 -6.14 -18.71
N GLY A 67 -18.36 -6.94 -17.69
CA GLY A 67 -17.94 -8.34 -17.61
C GLY A 67 -16.44 -8.57 -17.68
N CYS A 68 -16.06 -9.74 -18.15
CA CYS A 68 -14.66 -10.15 -18.39
C CYS A 68 -13.98 -9.21 -19.38
N GLU A 69 -14.71 -8.83 -20.42
CA GLU A 69 -14.22 -7.99 -21.51
C GLU A 69 -13.93 -6.56 -21.08
N GLY A 70 -14.51 -6.09 -19.98
CA GLY A 70 -14.19 -4.80 -19.36
C GLY A 70 -12.72 -4.68 -18.93
N CYS A 71 -12.08 -5.80 -18.66
CA CYS A 71 -10.66 -5.89 -18.28
C CYS A 71 -9.80 -6.49 -19.39
N HIS A 72 -10.29 -7.55 -20.07
CA HIS A 72 -9.53 -8.32 -21.03
C HIS A 72 -9.69 -7.87 -22.47
N GLY A 73 -10.58 -6.92 -22.76
CA GLY A 73 -10.90 -6.48 -24.11
C GLY A 73 -11.90 -7.40 -24.81
N PRO A 74 -12.38 -7.00 -26.02
CA PRO A 74 -13.39 -7.72 -26.77
C PRO A 74 -12.93 -9.14 -27.13
N GLY A 75 -13.80 -10.12 -26.87
CA GLY A 75 -13.45 -11.53 -26.93
C GLY A 75 -13.83 -12.27 -28.21
N TYR A 76 -14.59 -11.67 -29.11
CA TYR A 76 -15.13 -12.35 -30.28
C TYR A 76 -14.06 -13.00 -31.16
N VAL A 77 -13.01 -12.25 -31.51
CA VAL A 77 -11.92 -12.75 -32.35
C VAL A 77 -11.12 -13.83 -31.62
N HIS A 78 -10.91 -13.71 -30.32
CA HIS A 78 -10.25 -14.73 -29.51
C HIS A 78 -11.02 -16.06 -29.56
N ARG A 79 -12.34 -16.03 -29.43
CA ARG A 79 -13.18 -17.23 -29.50
C ARG A 79 -13.16 -17.87 -30.87
N ALA A 80 -13.24 -17.07 -31.92
CA ALA A 80 -13.32 -17.56 -33.29
C ALA A 80 -12.05 -18.30 -33.75
N ASP A 81 -10.88 -17.76 -33.39
CA ASP A 81 -9.61 -18.19 -33.94
C ASP A 81 -8.61 -18.71 -32.91
N ALA A 82 -9.02 -18.83 -31.62
CA ALA A 82 -8.13 -19.07 -30.48
C ALA A 82 -6.95 -18.06 -30.46
N ASN A 83 -7.16 -16.87 -31.04
CA ASN A 83 -6.15 -15.84 -31.17
C ASN A 83 -5.91 -15.14 -29.84
N PRO A 84 -4.65 -14.90 -29.41
CA PRO A 84 -4.32 -14.23 -28.15
C PRO A 84 -4.60 -12.71 -28.13
N GLN A 85 -5.58 -12.22 -28.88
CA GLN A 85 -5.92 -10.79 -28.93
C GLN A 85 -6.66 -10.25 -27.68
N VAL A 86 -6.93 -11.11 -26.69
CA VAL A 86 -7.35 -10.63 -25.39
C VAL A 86 -6.17 -10.23 -24.52
N ILE A 87 -6.40 -9.26 -23.66
CA ILE A 87 -5.40 -8.78 -22.71
C ILE A 87 -5.04 -9.90 -21.73
N SER A 88 -3.78 -10.31 -21.74
CA SER A 88 -3.20 -11.20 -20.74
C SER A 88 -2.31 -10.39 -19.79
N PHE A 89 -2.75 -10.20 -18.56
CA PHE A 89 -1.99 -9.43 -17.56
C PHE A 89 -0.62 -10.01 -17.24
N THR A 90 -0.41 -11.31 -17.51
CA THR A 90 0.90 -11.97 -17.35
C THR A 90 1.91 -11.60 -18.43
N LYS A 91 1.43 -11.07 -19.57
CA LYS A 91 2.26 -10.65 -20.72
C LYS A 91 2.44 -9.13 -20.81
N MET A 92 1.75 -8.38 -19.96
CA MET A 92 1.81 -6.92 -19.93
C MET A 92 3.01 -6.43 -19.12
N THR A 93 3.56 -5.29 -19.52
CA THR A 93 4.44 -4.53 -18.66
C THR A 93 3.69 -4.03 -17.42
N PRO A 94 4.38 -3.75 -16.32
CA PRO A 94 3.74 -3.19 -15.12
C PRO A 94 2.94 -1.91 -15.40
N GLN A 95 3.42 -1.07 -16.31
CA GLN A 95 2.77 0.18 -16.70
C GLN A 95 1.48 -0.08 -17.47
N GLU A 96 1.49 -1.01 -18.43
CA GLU A 96 0.29 -1.40 -19.19
C GLU A 96 -0.75 -2.04 -18.29
N SER A 97 -0.33 -2.94 -17.40
CA SER A 97 -1.19 -3.57 -16.40
C SER A 97 -1.86 -2.52 -15.49
N ALA A 98 -1.10 -1.55 -15.00
CA ALA A 98 -1.65 -0.46 -14.20
C ALA A 98 -2.61 0.42 -15.01
N ALA A 99 -2.29 0.73 -16.26
CA ALA A 99 -3.15 1.53 -17.15
C ALA A 99 -4.51 0.86 -17.35
N ALA A 100 -4.55 -0.47 -17.52
CA ALA A 100 -5.81 -1.21 -17.66
C ALA A 100 -6.72 -1.03 -16.43
N CYS A 101 -6.19 -1.12 -15.22
CA CYS A 101 -6.95 -0.90 -13.99
C CYS A 101 -7.40 0.56 -13.83
N LEU A 102 -6.52 1.49 -14.18
CA LEU A 102 -6.77 2.93 -14.05
C LEU A 102 -7.82 3.46 -15.03
N ARG A 103 -8.26 2.69 -16.02
CA ARG A 103 -9.43 3.05 -16.85
C ARG A 103 -10.70 3.27 -16.00
N CYS A 104 -10.83 2.53 -14.91
CA CYS A 104 -11.95 2.68 -13.96
C CYS A 104 -11.52 3.34 -12.65
N HIS A 105 -10.31 3.06 -12.16
CA HIS A 105 -9.83 3.50 -10.86
C HIS A 105 -9.10 4.86 -10.87
N ALA A 106 -9.14 5.63 -11.97
CA ALA A 106 -8.45 6.91 -12.09
C ALA A 106 -8.95 7.99 -11.10
N GLN A 107 -10.18 7.87 -10.61
CA GLN A 107 -10.75 8.80 -9.63
C GLN A 107 -10.24 8.52 -8.20
N THR A 108 -10.05 7.25 -7.86
CA THR A 108 -9.55 6.83 -6.54
C THR A 108 -8.03 6.87 -6.47
N MET A 109 -7.36 6.63 -7.59
CA MET A 109 -5.91 6.67 -7.70
C MET A 109 -5.49 7.43 -8.96
N SER A 110 -4.90 8.60 -8.81
CA SER A 110 -4.42 9.39 -9.94
C SER A 110 -3.33 8.62 -10.73
N PRO A 111 -3.48 8.44 -12.05
CA PRO A 111 -2.45 7.81 -12.88
C PRO A 111 -1.08 8.49 -12.77
N THR A 112 -1.05 9.81 -12.60
CA THR A 112 0.19 10.57 -12.43
C THR A 112 0.86 10.28 -11.10
N HIS A 113 0.09 10.20 -10.01
CA HIS A 113 0.63 9.88 -8.70
C HIS A 113 1.11 8.43 -8.63
N TRP A 114 0.36 7.49 -9.22
CA TRP A 114 0.81 6.10 -9.32
C TRP A 114 2.17 6.00 -10.03
N ARG A 115 2.30 6.58 -11.22
CA ARG A 115 3.56 6.55 -11.99
C ARG A 115 4.77 7.13 -11.25
N ARG A 116 4.54 8.06 -10.32
CA ARG A 116 5.59 8.67 -9.48
C ARG A 116 5.83 7.91 -8.17
N SER A 117 5.02 6.93 -7.84
CA SER A 117 5.19 6.16 -6.62
C SER A 117 6.44 5.28 -6.67
N ALA A 118 7.03 5.03 -5.50
CA ALA A 118 8.19 4.15 -5.39
C ALA A 118 7.87 2.73 -5.90
N HIS A 119 6.65 2.22 -5.65
CA HIS A 119 6.21 0.91 -6.13
C HIS A 119 6.17 0.85 -7.66
N SER A 120 5.59 1.84 -8.32
CA SER A 120 5.57 1.89 -9.78
C SER A 120 6.98 2.04 -10.38
N GLN A 121 7.83 2.84 -9.76
CA GLN A 121 9.24 2.99 -10.18
C GLN A 121 10.06 1.71 -9.97
N ALA A 122 9.70 0.91 -8.97
CA ALA A 122 10.27 -0.42 -8.75
C ALA A 122 9.70 -1.51 -9.69
N GLY A 123 8.86 -1.14 -10.66
CA GLY A 123 8.30 -2.07 -11.63
C GLY A 123 7.11 -2.88 -11.11
N LEU A 124 6.43 -2.42 -10.07
CA LEU A 124 5.21 -3.06 -9.58
C LEU A 124 3.97 -2.49 -10.27
N SER A 125 2.94 -3.33 -10.37
CA SER A 125 1.61 -2.96 -10.85
C SER A 125 0.54 -3.35 -9.83
N CYS A 126 -0.71 -3.02 -10.14
CA CYS A 126 -1.85 -3.37 -9.28
C CYS A 126 -1.92 -4.88 -9.01
N VAL A 127 -1.70 -5.69 -10.04
CA VAL A 127 -1.73 -7.16 -9.93
C VAL A 127 -0.52 -7.73 -9.20
N SER A 128 0.48 -6.94 -8.84
CA SER A 128 1.55 -7.40 -7.95
C SER A 128 1.03 -7.66 -6.52
N CYS A 129 0.03 -6.89 -6.10
CA CYS A 129 -0.55 -6.95 -4.77
C CYS A 129 -1.99 -7.48 -4.76
N HIS A 130 -2.77 -7.17 -5.79
CA HIS A 130 -4.19 -7.52 -5.88
C HIS A 130 -4.43 -8.75 -6.75
N GLN A 131 -5.43 -9.54 -6.37
CA GLN A 131 -5.92 -10.70 -7.10
C GLN A 131 -7.40 -10.47 -7.44
N ILE A 132 -7.70 -10.46 -8.76
CA ILE A 132 -9.05 -10.18 -9.25
C ILE A 132 -9.89 -11.46 -9.36
N HIS A 133 -9.25 -12.57 -9.68
CA HIS A 133 -9.84 -13.90 -9.72
C HIS A 133 -9.49 -14.63 -8.43
N PRO A 134 -10.39 -14.66 -7.41
CA PRO A 134 -10.13 -15.42 -6.19
C PRO A 134 -10.16 -16.92 -6.49
N ASP A 135 -9.35 -17.66 -5.75
CA ASP A 135 -9.37 -19.13 -5.68
C ASP A 135 -9.25 -19.91 -7.01
N VAL A 136 -8.78 -19.29 -8.08
CA VAL A 136 -8.31 -20.04 -9.24
C VAL A 136 -6.98 -20.69 -8.85
N PRO A 137 -6.86 -22.03 -8.88
CA PRO A 137 -5.58 -22.69 -8.69
C PRO A 137 -4.63 -22.20 -9.78
N ASN A 138 -3.69 -21.37 -9.41
CA ASN A 138 -2.72 -20.85 -10.35
C ASN A 138 -1.37 -21.46 -9.98
N ASP A 139 -0.72 -22.14 -10.91
CA ASP A 139 0.66 -22.65 -10.79
C ASP A 139 1.68 -21.53 -10.51
N LEU A 140 1.20 -20.28 -10.46
CA LEU A 140 1.93 -19.07 -10.13
C LEU A 140 1.73 -18.61 -8.67
N GLN A 141 1.09 -19.41 -7.79
CA GLN A 141 1.08 -19.12 -6.37
C GLN A 141 2.53 -19.16 -5.86
N SER A 142 2.99 -17.99 -5.41
CA SER A 142 4.30 -17.89 -4.75
C SER A 142 4.45 -18.99 -3.71
N PRO A 143 5.58 -19.73 -3.67
CA PRO A 143 5.84 -20.75 -2.65
C PRO A 143 5.71 -20.24 -1.21
N LEU A 144 5.74 -18.91 -1.02
CA LEU A 144 5.56 -18.25 0.27
C LEU A 144 4.09 -18.19 0.72
N ALA A 145 3.13 -18.18 -0.20
CA ALA A 145 1.71 -18.17 0.15
C ALA A 145 1.21 -19.52 0.69
N GLN A 146 1.87 -20.62 0.35
CA GLN A 146 1.48 -21.99 0.76
C GLN A 146 1.88 -22.35 2.19
N LYS A 147 2.68 -21.55 2.89
CA LYS A 147 3.12 -21.78 4.27
C LYS A 147 2.50 -20.82 5.30
N ALA A 148 1.33 -20.30 5.04
CA ALA A 148 0.55 -19.66 6.11
C ALA A 148 0.03 -20.75 7.04
N ASP A 149 0.88 -21.09 8.03
CA ASP A 149 0.70 -22.14 9.02
C ASP A 149 -0.61 -21.94 9.80
N ALA A 150 -1.32 -23.05 10.04
CA ALA A 150 -2.54 -23.17 10.82
C ALA A 150 -2.40 -22.82 12.33
N ARG A 151 -1.29 -22.22 12.74
CA ARG A 151 -0.99 -21.78 14.11
C ARG A 151 -1.22 -20.31 14.36
N LYS A 152 -2.07 -19.63 13.56
CA LYS A 152 -2.47 -18.26 13.92
C LYS A 152 -3.26 -18.32 15.22
N PRO A 153 -2.79 -17.66 16.31
CA PRO A 153 -3.65 -17.46 17.46
C PRO A 153 -4.91 -16.77 16.98
N ALA A 154 -6.06 -17.25 17.44
CA ALA A 154 -7.37 -16.69 17.12
C ALA A 154 -7.54 -15.31 17.80
N PHE A 155 -6.62 -14.39 17.54
CA PHE A 155 -6.75 -13.00 17.91
C PHE A 155 -7.44 -12.29 16.76
N ILE A 156 -8.44 -11.52 17.09
CA ILE A 156 -9.38 -10.78 16.25
C ILE A 156 -8.62 -10.16 15.06
N ALA A 157 -8.42 -10.95 14.02
CA ALA A 157 -8.01 -10.41 12.74
C ALA A 157 -9.07 -9.38 12.35
N ARG A 158 -8.71 -8.12 12.19
CA ARG A 158 -9.56 -7.18 11.48
C ARG A 158 -9.83 -7.82 10.12
N LYS A 159 -11.00 -8.50 10.04
CA LYS A 159 -11.45 -9.11 8.80
C LYS A 159 -11.63 -8.01 7.78
N ASN A 160 -10.70 -7.90 6.85
CA ASN A 160 -11.04 -7.40 5.54
C ASN A 160 -10.10 -7.87 4.40
N PRO A 161 -9.83 -9.16 4.25
CA PRO A 161 -9.19 -9.63 3.02
C PRO A 161 -10.16 -9.58 1.82
N SER A 162 -11.47 -9.74 2.05
CA SER A 162 -12.44 -9.87 0.95
C SER A 162 -12.73 -8.59 0.19
N THR A 163 -12.62 -7.42 0.80
CA THR A 163 -12.89 -6.14 0.13
C THR A 163 -11.66 -5.51 -0.52
N SER A 164 -10.46 -5.81 -0.04
CA SER A 164 -9.22 -5.28 -0.60
C SER A 164 -8.67 -6.12 -1.75
N MET A 165 -9.13 -7.36 -1.91
CA MET A 165 -8.65 -8.31 -2.93
C MET A 165 -7.12 -8.48 -2.93
N LEU A 166 -6.47 -8.40 -1.77
CA LEU A 166 -5.05 -8.65 -1.62
C LEU A 166 -4.74 -10.15 -1.78
N LYS A 167 -3.59 -10.46 -2.37
CA LYS A 167 -3.10 -11.83 -2.56
C LYS A 167 -2.77 -12.55 -1.25
N ALA A 168 -2.46 -11.80 -0.21
CA ALA A 168 -2.18 -12.30 1.13
C ALA A 168 -2.50 -11.22 2.16
N ASP A 169 -2.42 -11.56 3.46
CA ASP A 169 -2.45 -10.56 4.52
C ASP A 169 -1.29 -9.56 4.36
N GLU A 170 -1.46 -8.34 4.85
CA GLU A 170 -0.49 -7.26 4.61
C GLU A 170 0.91 -7.59 5.12
N LEU A 171 1.02 -8.25 6.29
CA LEU A 171 2.32 -8.57 6.85
C LEU A 171 3.10 -9.54 5.94
N THR A 172 2.42 -10.55 5.40
CA THR A 172 2.98 -11.50 4.45
C THR A 172 3.27 -10.84 3.11
N LEU A 173 2.29 -10.09 2.57
CA LEU A 173 2.39 -9.45 1.26
C LEU A 173 3.51 -8.40 1.23
N CYS A 174 3.47 -7.44 2.14
CA CYS A 174 4.47 -6.39 2.22
C CYS A 174 5.85 -6.95 2.60
N GLY A 175 5.87 -7.92 3.52
CA GLY A 175 7.09 -8.59 4.00
C GLY A 175 7.84 -9.37 2.93
N SER A 176 7.18 -9.79 1.85
CA SER A 176 7.85 -10.47 0.73
C SER A 176 8.96 -9.62 0.08
N CYS A 177 8.81 -8.30 0.13
CA CYS A 177 9.81 -7.34 -0.35
C CYS A 177 10.43 -6.50 0.78
N HIS A 178 9.66 -6.16 1.81
CA HIS A 178 10.07 -5.34 2.95
C HIS A 178 10.49 -6.18 4.18
N ALA A 179 11.20 -7.29 3.96
CA ALA A 179 11.60 -8.24 5.02
C ALA A 179 12.37 -7.58 6.17
N SER A 180 13.22 -6.59 5.88
CA SER A 180 13.96 -5.85 6.92
C SER A 180 13.02 -5.13 7.89
N ARG A 181 11.94 -4.53 7.38
CA ARG A 181 10.94 -3.82 8.20
C ARG A 181 10.11 -4.81 9.03
N VAL A 182 9.74 -5.95 8.45
CA VAL A 182 9.06 -7.01 9.19
C VAL A 182 9.93 -7.55 10.33
N ASN A 183 11.25 -7.66 10.12
CA ASN A 183 12.17 -8.07 11.17
C ASN A 183 12.30 -7.05 12.31
N GLU A 184 12.12 -5.76 12.04
CA GLU A 184 12.12 -4.75 13.09
C GLU A 184 11.00 -4.97 14.12
N PHE A 185 9.82 -5.46 13.68
CA PHE A 185 8.70 -5.79 14.56
C PHE A 185 8.96 -7.01 15.49
N ARG A 186 10.08 -7.73 15.32
CA ARG A 186 10.49 -8.79 16.23
C ARG A 186 11.28 -8.30 17.45
N LYS A 187 11.61 -7.01 17.51
CA LYS A 187 12.29 -6.40 18.64
C LYS A 187 11.37 -6.34 19.86
N VAL A 188 11.96 -6.12 21.03
CA VAL A 188 11.27 -6.17 22.34
C VAL A 188 10.08 -5.20 22.41
N THR A 189 10.23 -4.04 21.84
CA THR A 189 9.16 -3.02 21.78
C THR A 189 8.83 -2.74 20.32
N HIS A 190 7.57 -2.87 19.95
CA HIS A 190 7.09 -2.65 18.58
C HIS A 190 5.60 -2.28 18.59
N HIS A 191 5.12 -1.67 17.51
CA HIS A 191 3.69 -1.57 17.27
C HIS A 191 3.10 -2.95 16.97
N PRO A 192 1.85 -3.24 17.39
CA PRO A 192 1.28 -4.59 17.38
C PRO A 192 0.79 -5.01 15.98
N VAL A 193 1.68 -4.90 14.99
CA VAL A 193 1.43 -5.35 13.60
C VAL A 193 1.50 -6.89 13.51
N PRO A 194 2.51 -7.57 14.09
CA PRO A 194 2.55 -9.04 14.08
C PRO A 194 1.36 -9.68 14.80
N GLU A 195 0.80 -9.00 15.78
CA GLU A 195 -0.38 -9.44 16.53
C GLU A 195 -1.70 -9.19 15.79
N GLY A 196 -1.65 -8.59 14.60
CA GLY A 196 -2.81 -8.29 13.77
C GLY A 196 -3.73 -7.19 14.33
N ARG A 197 -3.24 -6.39 15.30
CA ARG A 197 -3.98 -5.26 15.89
C ARG A 197 -3.78 -3.97 15.10
N MET A 198 -2.70 -3.89 14.33
CA MET A 198 -2.39 -2.83 13.38
C MET A 198 -2.01 -3.44 12.03
N LEU A 199 -2.17 -2.66 10.98
CA LEU A 199 -1.81 -2.98 9.61
C LEU A 199 -0.71 -2.04 9.12
N CYS A 200 0.05 -2.46 8.12
CA CYS A 200 1.03 -1.59 7.47
C CYS A 200 0.36 -0.32 6.91
N THR A 201 -0.87 -0.48 6.41
CA THR A 201 -1.67 0.61 5.83
C THR A 201 -2.29 1.55 6.85
N ASP A 202 -2.26 1.27 8.14
CA ASP A 202 -2.65 2.25 9.17
C ASP A 202 -1.68 3.45 9.21
N CYS A 203 -0.43 3.26 8.76
CA CYS A 203 0.59 4.29 8.69
C CYS A 203 1.06 4.59 7.26
N HIS A 204 1.13 3.58 6.40
CA HIS A 204 1.66 3.71 5.04
C HIS A 204 0.54 3.64 4.01
N ASN A 205 0.56 4.55 3.04
CA ASN A 205 -0.35 4.49 1.90
C ASN A 205 0.36 3.91 0.67
N ALA A 206 0.02 2.67 0.32
CA ALA A 206 0.51 2.03 -0.89
C ALA A 206 -0.09 2.65 -2.17
N HIS A 207 -1.22 3.35 -2.04
CA HIS A 207 -1.91 4.06 -3.10
C HIS A 207 -1.70 5.57 -2.95
N PRO A 208 -0.69 6.17 -3.60
CA PRO A 208 -0.41 7.59 -3.44
C PRO A 208 -1.58 8.44 -3.92
N THR A 209 -2.16 9.19 -3.01
CA THR A 209 -3.23 10.15 -3.29
C THR A 209 -2.67 11.57 -3.39
N LYS A 210 -3.47 12.49 -3.95
CA LYS A 210 -3.11 13.90 -4.05
C LYS A 210 -2.78 14.45 -2.65
N GLY A 211 -1.59 15.03 -2.48
CA GLY A 211 -1.24 15.78 -1.28
C GLY A 211 -0.43 15.04 -0.23
N LEU A 212 -0.22 13.72 -0.33
CA LEU A 212 0.66 13.01 0.59
C LEU A 212 2.12 13.06 0.09
N GLN A 213 2.69 14.24 0.06
CA GLN A 213 4.15 14.36 0.18
C GLN A 213 4.46 14.09 1.65
N LEU A 214 5.40 13.20 1.92
CA LEU A 214 5.97 12.98 3.25
C LEU A 214 6.79 14.23 3.61
N THR A 215 6.11 15.31 3.99
CA THR A 215 6.70 16.46 4.62
C THR A 215 6.88 16.16 6.10
N GLN A 216 7.70 16.91 6.80
CA GLN A 216 7.88 16.77 8.26
C GLN A 216 6.55 16.83 9.01
N ASP A 217 5.66 17.73 8.59
CA ASP A 217 4.31 17.85 9.15
C ASP A 217 3.47 16.60 8.95
N SER A 218 3.63 15.89 7.82
CA SER A 218 2.89 14.66 7.55
C SER A 218 3.32 13.50 8.43
N ASN A 219 4.62 13.41 8.80
CA ASN A 219 5.11 12.38 9.73
C ASN A 219 4.55 12.58 11.14
N LYS A 220 4.61 13.82 11.66
CA LYS A 220 3.99 14.17 12.96
C LYS A 220 2.48 13.88 12.90
N GLN A 221 1.80 14.37 11.87
CA GLN A 221 0.35 14.21 11.72
C GLN A 221 -0.06 12.73 11.70
N MET A 222 0.68 11.86 11.05
CA MET A 222 0.44 10.41 11.04
C MET A 222 0.46 9.84 12.46
N CYS A 223 1.49 10.17 13.25
CA CYS A 223 1.64 9.67 14.61
C CYS A 223 0.53 10.17 15.55
N VAL A 224 0.23 11.46 15.50
CA VAL A 224 -0.74 12.09 16.40
C VAL A 224 -2.20 11.77 16.07
N THR A 225 -2.46 11.09 14.97
CA THR A 225 -3.79 10.51 14.69
C THR A 225 -4.22 9.52 15.80
N CYS A 226 -3.25 8.81 16.37
CA CYS A 226 -3.47 7.90 17.49
C CYS A 226 -2.90 8.44 18.81
N HIS A 227 -1.76 9.15 18.76
CA HIS A 227 -1.06 9.72 19.91
C HIS A 227 -1.43 11.20 20.10
N VAL A 228 -2.73 11.48 20.22
CA VAL A 228 -3.27 12.84 20.26
C VAL A 228 -2.69 13.69 21.40
N GLU A 229 -2.33 13.05 22.53
CA GLU A 229 -1.76 13.70 23.70
C GLU A 229 -0.33 14.23 23.46
N LYS A 230 0.29 13.86 22.32
CA LYS A 230 1.61 14.34 21.90
C LYS A 230 1.52 15.37 20.76
N SER A 231 0.32 15.74 20.33
CA SER A 231 0.15 16.63 19.18
C SER A 231 0.57 18.07 19.46
N GLY A 232 0.43 18.54 20.70
CA GLY A 232 0.51 19.95 21.01
C GLY A 232 -0.74 20.74 20.50
N PRO A 233 -0.68 22.06 20.33
CA PRO A 233 0.47 22.89 20.69
C PRO A 233 0.70 22.94 22.21
N PHE A 234 1.97 23.01 22.61
CA PHE A 234 2.37 23.21 23.99
C PHE A 234 2.85 24.66 24.20
N ALA A 235 2.71 25.19 25.39
CA ALA A 235 3.26 26.53 25.72
C ALA A 235 4.79 26.57 25.55
N TYR A 236 5.45 25.45 25.86
CA TYR A 236 6.87 25.21 25.65
C TYR A 236 7.03 23.94 24.83
N GLU A 237 7.34 24.09 23.55
CA GLU A 237 7.56 22.97 22.65
C GLU A 237 9.03 22.55 22.62
N HIS A 238 9.27 21.24 22.56
CA HIS A 238 10.60 20.71 22.26
C HIS A 238 10.81 20.73 20.76
N GLU A 239 11.79 21.46 20.27
CA GLU A 239 12.00 21.75 18.85
C GLU A 239 12.00 20.51 17.92
N PRO A 240 12.65 19.38 18.27
CA PRO A 240 12.55 18.18 17.43
C PRO A 240 11.14 17.67 17.24
N VAL A 241 10.28 17.83 18.26
CA VAL A 241 8.86 17.41 18.20
C VAL A 241 8.01 18.42 17.47
N ALA A 242 8.32 19.71 17.62
CA ALA A 242 7.64 20.79 16.91
C ALA A 242 7.92 20.80 15.39
N GLY A 243 8.99 20.12 14.95
CA GLY A 243 9.35 20.05 13.53
C GLY A 243 10.21 21.21 13.02
N ASN A 244 10.67 22.10 13.90
CA ASN A 244 11.38 23.34 13.50
C ASN A 244 12.85 23.10 13.12
N MET A 245 13.44 21.94 13.44
CA MET A 245 14.86 21.64 13.20
C MET A 245 15.14 20.92 11.87
N GLY A 246 14.20 20.87 10.95
CA GLY A 246 14.41 20.17 9.68
C GLY A 246 14.56 18.65 9.81
N GLY A 247 14.22 18.06 10.95
CA GLY A 247 14.30 16.63 11.24
C GLY A 247 12.96 15.89 11.03
N ASP A 248 13.01 14.57 11.22
CA ASP A 248 11.87 13.68 11.02
C ASP A 248 10.86 13.68 12.19
N GLY A 249 10.80 14.76 12.98
CA GLY A 249 9.86 14.92 14.08
C GLY A 249 9.96 13.78 15.10
N CYS A 250 8.90 13.01 15.26
CA CYS A 250 8.85 11.88 16.20
C CYS A 250 9.96 10.84 15.94
N LEU A 251 10.37 10.67 14.68
CA LEU A 251 11.35 9.65 14.26
C LEU A 251 12.79 10.00 14.67
N VAL A 252 13.06 11.24 15.07
CA VAL A 252 14.36 11.62 15.65
C VAL A 252 14.65 10.78 16.90
N CYS A 253 13.61 10.49 17.69
CA CYS A 253 13.73 9.75 18.94
C CYS A 253 13.16 8.34 18.88
N HIS A 254 12.19 8.07 18.02
CA HIS A 254 11.44 6.82 17.98
C HIS A 254 11.66 6.02 16.69
N SER A 255 11.70 4.69 16.83
CA SER A 255 11.71 3.73 15.72
C SER A 255 10.35 3.01 15.67
N PRO A 256 9.42 3.41 14.79
CA PRO A 256 8.03 2.98 14.86
C PRO A 256 7.81 1.51 14.54
N HIS A 257 8.68 0.86 13.78
CA HIS A 257 8.57 -0.56 13.49
C HIS A 257 9.03 -1.42 14.66
N GLY A 258 10.04 -0.97 15.43
CA GLY A 258 10.48 -1.68 16.62
C GLY A 258 11.84 -1.20 17.12
N SER A 259 12.05 -1.39 18.42
CA SER A 259 13.28 -1.06 19.13
C SER A 259 13.57 -2.08 20.22
N ASN A 260 14.85 -2.23 20.57
CA ASN A 260 15.26 -2.97 21.76
C ASN A 260 15.20 -2.09 23.04
N ASN A 261 14.91 -0.80 22.86
CA ASN A 261 14.72 0.13 23.97
C ASN A 261 13.24 0.31 24.29
N PRO A 262 12.88 0.63 25.55
CA PRO A 262 11.50 0.95 25.91
C PRO A 262 10.95 2.12 25.07
N LEU A 263 9.62 2.17 24.93
CA LEU A 263 8.90 3.27 24.26
C LEU A 263 9.33 3.48 22.78
N LEU A 264 9.81 2.45 22.13
CA LEU A 264 10.32 2.52 20.74
C LEU A 264 11.49 3.50 20.56
N LEU A 265 12.25 3.81 21.58
CA LEU A 265 13.34 4.77 21.48
C LEU A 265 14.50 4.26 20.64
N ASN A 266 15.09 5.12 19.81
CA ASN A 266 16.27 4.82 18.99
C ASN A 266 17.50 4.50 19.86
N SER A 267 17.60 5.18 21.01
CA SER A 267 18.62 4.97 22.01
C SER A 267 18.03 5.20 23.42
N PHE A 268 18.66 4.68 24.44
CA PHE A 268 18.13 4.80 25.81
C PHE A 268 18.77 5.96 26.57
N SER A 269 17.93 6.69 27.33
CA SER A 269 18.33 7.68 28.32
C SER A 269 19.32 8.74 27.80
N ARG A 270 20.49 8.88 28.43
CA ARG A 270 21.50 9.88 28.11
C ARG A 270 22.01 9.77 26.69
N GLY A 271 22.09 8.56 26.12
CA GLY A 271 22.49 8.34 24.73
C GLY A 271 21.52 8.95 23.72
N LEU A 272 20.23 9.02 24.05
CA LEU A 272 19.24 9.68 23.21
C LEU A 272 19.39 11.20 23.26
N CYS A 273 19.30 11.76 24.48
CA CYS A 273 19.33 13.21 24.68
C CYS A 273 20.68 13.82 24.31
N GLY A 274 21.77 13.08 24.59
CA GLY A 274 23.15 13.52 24.34
C GLY A 274 23.53 13.64 22.86
N GLN A 275 22.71 13.19 21.94
CA GLN A 275 22.90 13.45 20.50
C GLN A 275 22.85 14.95 20.18
N CYS A 276 22.07 15.71 20.94
CA CYS A 276 21.91 17.15 20.78
C CYS A 276 22.43 17.93 21.99
N HIS A 277 22.26 17.41 23.22
CA HIS A 277 22.61 18.06 24.48
C HIS A 277 23.96 17.56 25.02
N VAL A 278 25.01 17.65 24.21
CA VAL A 278 26.35 17.15 24.54
C VAL A 278 26.92 17.85 25.78
N ASP A 279 26.68 19.15 25.93
CA ASP A 279 27.13 19.98 27.04
C ASP A 279 26.51 19.57 28.41
N LYS A 280 25.38 18.89 28.39
CA LYS A 280 24.72 18.42 29.62
C LYS A 280 25.20 17.03 30.06
N LEU A 281 25.94 16.32 29.24
CA LEU A 281 26.37 14.94 29.55
C LEU A 281 27.37 14.89 30.72
N SER A 282 28.26 15.87 30.86
CA SER A 282 29.31 15.90 31.88
C SER A 282 28.95 16.75 33.08
N ASN A 283 28.25 17.87 32.88
CA ASN A 283 28.08 18.91 33.89
C ASN A 283 26.72 18.92 34.57
N HIS A 284 25.76 18.14 34.09
CA HIS A 284 24.41 18.10 34.61
C HIS A 284 24.06 16.70 35.11
N HIS A 285 24.08 16.51 36.41
CA HIS A 285 23.76 15.25 37.13
C HIS A 285 24.39 14.01 36.44
N PRO A 286 25.73 13.92 36.35
CA PRO A 286 26.38 12.78 35.73
C PRO A 286 25.99 11.49 36.45
N GLY A 287 25.55 10.49 35.75
CA GLY A 287 25.09 9.22 36.32
C GLY A 287 23.58 9.08 36.48
N LEU A 288 22.80 10.16 36.41
CA LEU A 288 21.35 10.08 36.35
C LEU A 288 20.82 10.09 34.91
N THR A 289 19.66 9.49 34.70
CA THR A 289 18.95 9.50 33.43
C THR A 289 18.17 10.83 33.28
N CYS A 290 18.04 11.34 32.08
CA CYS A 290 17.40 12.65 31.86
C CYS A 290 15.90 12.64 32.20
N TRP A 291 15.17 11.67 31.70
CA TRP A 291 13.70 11.59 31.88
C TRP A 291 13.28 10.45 32.82
N SER A 292 13.93 9.29 32.81
CA SER A 292 13.53 8.12 33.60
C SER A 292 13.88 8.27 35.09
N ALA A 293 14.73 9.22 35.46
CA ALA A 293 14.97 9.60 36.86
C ALA A 293 13.87 10.56 37.43
N GLY A 294 12.83 10.86 36.65
CA GLY A 294 11.73 11.72 37.09
C GLY A 294 12.01 13.22 37.01
N CYS A 295 13.06 13.63 36.27
CA CYS A 295 13.39 15.05 36.14
C CYS A 295 12.70 15.68 34.92
N HIS A 296 13.09 15.32 33.70
CA HIS A 296 12.48 15.87 32.48
C HIS A 296 11.32 14.98 32.02
N VAL A 297 10.18 15.10 32.67
CA VAL A 297 9.03 14.17 32.47
C VAL A 297 8.17 14.49 31.27
N ALA A 298 8.33 15.70 30.70
CA ALA A 298 7.55 16.17 29.55
C ALA A 298 8.40 16.44 28.29
N PRO A 299 9.20 15.48 27.78
CA PRO A 299 10.14 15.72 26.70
C PRO A 299 9.48 16.05 25.35
N HIS A 300 8.17 15.84 25.20
CA HIS A 300 7.42 16.18 23.98
C HIS A 300 6.98 17.64 23.96
N GLY A 301 6.89 18.28 25.12
CA GLY A 301 6.44 19.65 25.34
C GLY A 301 5.75 19.77 26.68
N SER A 302 5.68 20.99 27.23
CA SER A 302 5.05 21.31 28.50
C SER A 302 4.20 22.56 28.40
N ASN A 303 3.10 22.59 29.12
CA ASN A 303 2.27 23.80 29.26
C ASN A 303 2.65 24.65 30.48
N THR A 304 3.53 24.13 31.34
CA THR A 304 3.81 24.74 32.65
C THR A 304 5.29 25.02 32.90
N ASP A 305 6.23 24.27 32.32
CA ASP A 305 7.66 24.41 32.62
C ASP A 305 8.52 24.35 31.32
N PRO A 306 9.30 25.44 31.06
CA PRO A 306 10.18 25.50 29.87
C PRO A 306 11.35 24.51 29.89
N ARG A 307 11.59 23.85 31.03
CA ARG A 307 12.62 22.81 31.18
C ARG A 307 12.04 21.39 31.10
N PHE A 308 10.72 21.29 30.84
CA PHE A 308 10.00 20.00 30.73
C PHE A 308 10.02 19.17 32.03
N LEU A 309 10.07 19.83 33.20
CA LEU A 309 10.04 19.17 34.49
C LEU A 309 8.62 18.82 34.94
N ALA A 310 7.61 19.40 34.29
CA ALA A 310 6.19 19.13 34.49
C ALA A 310 5.47 19.15 33.12
N PRO A 311 4.33 18.45 33.00
CA PRO A 311 3.52 18.45 31.78
C PRO A 311 2.95 19.80 31.37
#